data_2a329341e21a1070251322900095ef8f
#
_entry.id   2a329341e21a1070251322900095ef8f
#
_cell.length_a   1.000
_cell.length_b   1.000
_cell.length_c   1.000
_cell.angle_alpha   90.00
_cell.angle_beta   90.00
_cell.angle_gamma   90.00
#
_symmetry.space_group_name_H-M   'P 1'
#
loop_
_entity.id
_entity.type
_entity.pdbx_description
1 polymer ?
#
loop_
_entity_poly.entity_id
_entity_poly.type
_entity_poly.pdbx_seq_one_letter_code
_entity_poly.pdbx_strand_id
1 'polypeptide(L)'
;MTSDRTLSISTVTHIINAPLEKVDIADWLFNLPDAEYQRCSRAHIGAGTTTSDDGRPMTINVETIGDALMVQHFVSEVRESKYCRLVSISDAITPKGRTKVQVVWELSAKKINDHTCEYSNHIHARATDEFLAFIEKNGVTFEQARAAR
;
A
#
# COMPACT_ATOMS: atom_id res chain seq x y z
N MET A 1 15.23 -17.54 -15.69
CA MET A 1 14.62 -16.27 -16.07
C MET A 1 13.53 -15.90 -15.06
N THR A 2 13.71 -14.78 -14.38
CA THR A 2 12.66 -14.28 -13.50
C THR A 2 11.62 -13.58 -14.35
N SER A 3 10.39 -14.02 -14.30
CA SER A 3 9.28 -13.33 -14.94
C SER A 3 8.94 -12.07 -14.14
N ASP A 4 8.70 -10.98 -14.84
CA ASP A 4 8.24 -9.76 -14.21
C ASP A 4 6.79 -9.94 -13.77
N ARG A 5 6.56 -9.86 -12.47
CA ARG A 5 5.24 -9.97 -11.85
C ARG A 5 4.61 -8.64 -11.49
N THR A 6 5.20 -7.55 -11.95
CA THR A 6 4.69 -6.21 -11.66
C THR A 6 3.32 -5.99 -12.31
N LEU A 7 2.33 -5.67 -11.49
CA LEU A 7 1.01 -5.27 -11.93
C LEU A 7 0.93 -3.76 -12.09
N SER A 8 1.47 -3.02 -11.15
CA SER A 8 1.48 -1.56 -11.21
C SER A 8 2.57 -0.98 -10.33
N ILE A 9 3.08 0.17 -10.72
CA ILE A 9 3.99 0.99 -9.93
C ILE A 9 3.42 2.41 -9.94
N SER A 10 3.31 3.01 -8.76
CA SER A 10 2.79 4.37 -8.61
C SER A 10 3.67 5.13 -7.63
N THR A 11 4.04 6.35 -7.99
CA THR A 11 4.75 7.25 -7.08
C THR A 11 4.03 8.59 -7.08
N VAL A 12 3.66 9.07 -5.89
CA VAL A 12 3.03 10.36 -5.70
C VAL A 12 3.85 11.14 -4.69
N THR A 13 4.15 12.39 -5.03
CA THR A 13 4.92 13.27 -4.15
C THR A 13 4.10 14.48 -3.76
N HIS A 14 4.34 14.97 -2.55
CA HIS A 14 3.68 16.15 -2.01
C HIS A 14 4.69 17.02 -1.26
N ILE A 15 4.48 18.32 -1.31
CA ILE A 15 5.25 19.27 -0.50
C ILE A 15 4.54 19.43 0.84
N ILE A 16 5.29 19.22 1.93
CA ILE A 16 4.81 19.48 3.28
C ILE A 16 5.42 20.78 3.76
N ASN A 17 4.57 21.72 4.19
CA ASN A 17 5.00 23.02 4.70
C ASN A 17 5.39 22.93 6.17
N ALA A 18 6.38 22.09 6.45
CA ALA A 18 6.97 21.89 7.76
C ALA A 18 8.42 21.45 7.59
N PRO A 19 9.30 21.79 8.57
CA PRO A 19 10.67 21.30 8.56
C PRO A 19 10.71 19.77 8.63
N LEU A 20 11.70 19.17 7.99
CA LEU A 20 11.84 17.71 7.96
C LEU A 20 11.90 17.09 9.36
N GLU A 21 12.58 17.76 10.29
CA GLU A 21 12.73 17.27 11.66
C GLU A 21 11.40 17.15 12.43
N LYS A 22 10.35 17.83 11.98
CA LYS A 22 9.00 17.74 12.58
C LYS A 22 8.14 16.65 11.96
N VAL A 23 8.61 15.99 10.90
CA VAL A 23 7.86 14.95 10.21
C VAL A 23 8.26 13.59 10.77
N ASP A 24 7.29 12.85 11.27
CA ASP A 24 7.48 11.48 11.74
C ASP A 24 6.45 10.59 11.04
N ILE A 25 6.90 9.96 9.95
CA ILE A 25 6.03 9.12 9.13
C ILE A 25 5.57 7.89 9.91
N ALA A 26 6.46 7.25 10.65
CA ALA A 26 6.11 6.06 11.41
C ALA A 26 5.04 6.36 12.46
N ASP A 27 5.20 7.44 13.21
CA ASP A 27 4.23 7.85 14.21
C ASP A 27 2.87 8.16 13.58
N TRP A 28 2.86 8.94 12.49
CA TRP A 28 1.63 9.25 11.78
C TRP A 28 0.94 7.99 11.26
N LEU A 29 1.70 7.12 10.59
CA LEU A 29 1.15 5.94 9.92
C LEU A 29 0.53 4.94 10.91
N PHE A 30 1.24 4.66 12.00
CA PHE A 30 0.80 3.67 12.97
C PHE A 30 -0.16 4.22 14.02
N ASN A 31 -0.47 5.51 13.98
CA ASN A 31 -1.44 6.17 14.85
C ASN A 31 -2.56 6.87 14.08
N LEU A 32 -2.66 6.65 12.76
CA LEU A 32 -3.69 7.25 11.94
C LEU A 32 -5.08 6.73 12.38
N PRO A 33 -5.97 7.62 12.84
CA PRO A 33 -7.31 7.19 13.23
C PRO A 33 -8.13 6.70 12.02
N ASP A 34 -8.96 5.69 12.25
CA ASP A 34 -9.85 5.15 11.24
C ASP A 34 -10.72 6.23 10.57
N ALA A 35 -11.27 7.13 11.37
CA ALA A 35 -12.09 8.21 10.85
C ALA A 35 -11.32 9.15 9.90
N GLU A 36 -10.04 9.42 10.17
CA GLU A 36 -9.21 10.22 9.27
C GLU A 36 -8.88 9.48 7.98
N TYR A 37 -8.59 8.20 8.08
CA TYR A 37 -8.36 7.37 6.89
C TYR A 37 -9.59 7.38 5.99
N GLN A 38 -10.78 7.23 6.55
CA GLN A 38 -12.02 7.25 5.79
C GLN A 38 -12.25 8.61 5.10
N ARG A 39 -11.85 9.71 5.73
CA ARG A 39 -12.01 11.04 5.15
C ARG A 39 -11.05 11.34 3.99
N CYS A 40 -9.95 10.61 3.88
CA CYS A 40 -8.93 10.86 2.84
C CYS A 40 -9.41 10.48 1.44
N SER A 41 -10.35 9.56 1.32
CA SER A 41 -10.86 9.12 0.02
C SER A 41 -12.20 8.42 0.20
N ARG A 42 -13.08 8.56 -0.80
CA ARG A 42 -14.34 7.80 -0.84
C ARG A 42 -14.11 6.30 -0.99
N ALA A 43 -12.96 5.91 -1.52
CA ALA A 43 -12.58 4.50 -1.66
C ALA A 43 -12.19 3.86 -0.33
N HIS A 44 -11.80 4.66 0.67
CA HIS A 44 -11.37 4.18 1.97
C HIS A 44 -12.56 3.73 2.82
N ILE A 45 -12.51 2.50 3.33
CA ILE A 45 -13.57 1.91 4.14
C ILE A 45 -13.19 1.87 5.61
N GLY A 46 -11.96 1.49 5.93
CA GLY A 46 -11.51 1.43 7.32
C GLY A 46 -10.01 1.17 7.43
N ALA A 47 -9.47 1.51 8.59
CA ALA A 47 -8.07 1.28 8.92
C ALA A 47 -7.92 0.92 10.38
N GLY A 48 -6.88 0.16 10.69
CA GLY A 48 -6.52 -0.22 12.05
C GLY A 48 -5.07 -0.59 12.15
N THR A 49 -4.63 -0.88 13.36
CA THR A 49 -3.25 -1.32 13.63
C THR A 49 -3.27 -2.58 14.47
N THR A 50 -2.25 -3.39 14.31
CA THR A 50 -2.06 -4.61 15.07
C THR A 50 -0.57 -4.98 15.06
N THR A 51 -0.28 -6.19 15.48
CA THR A 51 1.09 -6.72 15.53
C THR A 51 1.11 -8.08 14.85
N SER A 52 2.12 -8.35 14.06
CA SER A 52 2.31 -9.66 13.44
C SER A 52 2.71 -10.70 14.49
N ASP A 53 2.67 -11.97 14.11
CA ASP A 53 3.02 -13.07 15.01
C ASP A 53 4.46 -12.98 15.50
N ASP A 54 5.35 -12.37 14.71
CA ASP A 54 6.75 -12.17 15.09
C ASP A 54 7.01 -10.81 15.76
N GLY A 55 5.95 -10.09 16.15
CA GLY A 55 6.04 -8.85 16.93
C GLY A 55 6.24 -7.58 16.13
N ARG A 56 6.21 -7.63 14.81
CA ARG A 56 6.34 -6.42 13.99
C ARG A 56 5.04 -5.62 13.94
N PRO A 57 5.10 -4.28 14.02
CA PRO A 57 3.91 -3.45 13.84
C PRO A 57 3.28 -3.63 12.46
N MET A 58 1.95 -3.62 12.43
CA MET A 58 1.18 -3.76 11.20
C MET A 58 0.12 -2.66 11.10
N THR A 59 -0.16 -2.25 9.87
CA THR A 59 -1.37 -1.48 9.57
C THR A 59 -2.29 -2.33 8.70
N ILE A 60 -3.58 -2.21 8.94
CA ILE A 60 -4.61 -2.86 8.14
C ILE A 60 -5.43 -1.76 7.48
N ASN A 61 -5.50 -1.78 6.16
CA ASN A 61 -6.26 -0.82 5.39
C ASN A 61 -7.28 -1.56 4.54
N VAL A 62 -8.51 -1.10 4.54
CA VAL A 62 -9.58 -1.64 3.71
C VAL A 62 -10.05 -0.55 2.77
N GLU A 63 -9.98 -0.82 1.47
CA GLU A 63 -10.38 0.14 0.45
C GLU A 63 -10.90 -0.56 -0.80
N THR A 64 -11.63 0.18 -1.63
CA THR A 64 -12.02 -0.30 -2.96
C THR A 64 -11.04 0.20 -4.00
N ILE A 65 -10.60 -0.69 -4.89
CA ILE A 65 -9.78 -0.34 -6.05
C ILE A 65 -10.48 -0.94 -7.28
N GLY A 66 -11.04 -0.08 -8.13
CA GLY A 66 -11.90 -0.55 -9.21
C GLY A 66 -13.12 -1.28 -8.65
N ASP A 67 -13.35 -2.51 -9.10
CA ASP A 67 -14.42 -3.38 -8.62
C ASP A 67 -13.99 -4.34 -7.50
N ALA A 68 -12.76 -4.20 -7.02
CA ALA A 68 -12.21 -5.06 -5.98
C ALA A 68 -12.29 -4.40 -4.61
N LEU A 69 -12.71 -5.18 -3.61
CA LEU A 69 -12.52 -4.83 -2.21
C LEU A 69 -11.16 -5.35 -1.77
N MET A 70 -10.28 -4.45 -1.36
CA MET A 70 -8.92 -4.79 -0.94
C MET A 70 -8.82 -4.76 0.58
N VAL A 71 -8.34 -5.85 1.16
CA VAL A 71 -7.98 -5.90 2.57
C VAL A 71 -6.46 -6.06 2.63
N GLN A 72 -5.79 -4.98 3.04
CA GLN A 72 -4.34 -4.88 2.99
C GLN A 72 -3.78 -5.05 4.39
N HIS A 73 -2.85 -6.01 4.54
CA HIS A 73 -2.24 -6.38 5.81
C HIS A 73 -0.76 -6.01 5.78
N PHE A 74 -0.45 -4.74 5.96
CA PHE A 74 0.93 -4.24 5.83
C PHE A 74 1.75 -4.55 7.08
N VAL A 75 2.80 -5.36 6.90
CA VAL A 75 3.79 -5.63 7.95
C VAL A 75 4.99 -4.73 7.72
N SER A 76 5.44 -4.05 8.79
CA SER A 76 6.58 -3.14 8.67
C SER A 76 7.89 -3.91 8.54
N GLU A 77 8.67 -3.60 7.49
CA GLU A 77 10.05 -4.05 7.32
C GLU A 77 11.01 -2.98 7.80
N VAL A 78 10.73 -1.71 7.49
CA VAL A 78 11.45 -0.55 8.00
C VAL A 78 10.44 0.41 8.59
N ARG A 79 10.70 0.90 9.79
CA ARG A 79 9.82 1.82 10.51
C ARG A 79 10.64 2.93 11.14
N GLU A 80 10.90 3.96 10.37
CA GLU A 80 11.69 5.12 10.78
C GLU A 80 10.89 6.40 10.57
N SER A 81 11.31 7.49 11.20
CA SER A 81 10.58 8.75 11.11
C SER A 81 10.57 9.34 9.69
N LYS A 82 11.60 9.05 8.88
CA LYS A 82 11.74 9.60 7.52
C LYS A 82 11.58 8.55 6.43
N TYR A 83 11.45 7.29 6.79
CA TYR A 83 11.28 6.21 5.83
C TYR A 83 10.57 5.01 6.46
N CYS A 84 9.51 4.55 5.81
CA CYS A 84 8.83 3.32 6.16
C CYS A 84 8.70 2.43 4.93
N ARG A 85 8.90 1.14 5.13
CA ARG A 85 8.65 0.12 4.10
C ARG A 85 7.77 -0.96 4.70
N LEU A 86 6.64 -1.20 4.05
CA LEU A 86 5.66 -2.18 4.50
C LEU A 86 5.31 -3.11 3.34
N VAL A 87 5.08 -4.37 3.67
CA VAL A 87 4.71 -5.38 2.67
C VAL A 87 3.42 -6.07 3.11
N SER A 88 2.52 -6.24 2.16
CA SER A 88 1.25 -6.92 2.38
C SER A 88 1.01 -7.97 1.29
N ILE A 89 0.56 -9.15 1.71
CA ILE A 89 -0.11 -10.06 0.80
C ILE A 89 -1.60 -9.77 0.98
N SER A 90 -2.12 -8.90 0.14
CA SER A 90 -3.45 -8.33 0.29
C SER A 90 -4.52 -9.25 -0.28
N ASP A 91 -5.65 -9.34 0.42
CA ASP A 91 -6.83 -10.01 -0.11
C ASP A 91 -7.55 -9.09 -1.08
N ALA A 92 -7.82 -9.60 -2.28
CA ALA A 92 -8.64 -8.92 -3.28
C ALA A 92 -9.94 -9.70 -3.45
N ILE A 93 -11.06 -9.05 -3.17
CA ILE A 93 -12.38 -9.66 -3.26
C ILE A 93 -13.09 -8.99 -4.44
N THR A 94 -13.34 -9.75 -5.50
CA THR A 94 -13.90 -9.25 -6.76
C THR A 94 -15.22 -9.94 -7.07
N PRO A 95 -16.01 -9.41 -8.04
CA PRO A 95 -17.22 -10.12 -8.49
C PRO A 95 -16.97 -11.53 -9.04
N LYS A 96 -15.73 -11.82 -9.47
CA LYS A 96 -15.36 -13.14 -10.01
C LYS A 96 -14.78 -14.07 -8.95
N GLY A 97 -14.59 -13.60 -7.72
CA GLY A 97 -14.05 -14.40 -6.62
C GLY A 97 -12.92 -13.70 -5.89
N ARG A 98 -12.17 -14.45 -5.11
CA ARG A 98 -11.13 -13.95 -4.22
C ARG A 98 -9.75 -14.36 -4.73
N THR A 99 -8.79 -13.47 -4.55
CA THR A 99 -7.39 -13.75 -4.86
C THR A 99 -6.49 -12.93 -3.95
N LYS A 100 -5.17 -12.99 -4.18
CA LYS A 100 -4.20 -12.24 -3.39
C LYS A 100 -3.24 -11.49 -4.29
N VAL A 101 -2.87 -10.29 -3.86
CA VAL A 101 -1.90 -9.42 -4.56
C VAL A 101 -0.87 -8.97 -3.54
N GLN A 102 0.41 -9.04 -3.90
CA GLN A 102 1.46 -8.50 -3.06
C GLN A 102 1.58 -7.00 -3.30
N VAL A 103 1.59 -6.22 -2.22
CA VAL A 103 1.80 -4.77 -2.29
C VAL A 103 2.99 -4.41 -1.43
N VAL A 104 3.95 -3.70 -2.02
CA VAL A 104 5.07 -3.09 -1.31
C VAL A 104 4.80 -1.59 -1.27
N TRP A 105 4.78 -1.03 -0.06
CA TRP A 105 4.47 0.37 0.17
C TRP A 105 5.64 1.05 0.85
N GLU A 106 6.18 2.08 0.21
CA GLU A 106 7.30 2.84 0.74
C GLU A 106 6.90 4.30 0.87
N LEU A 107 7.11 4.84 2.07
CA LEU A 107 6.84 6.24 2.39
C LEU A 107 8.14 6.87 2.84
N SER A 108 8.46 8.03 2.28
CA SER A 108 9.70 8.73 2.61
C SER A 108 9.50 10.23 2.68
N ALA A 109 10.37 10.90 3.42
CA ALA A 109 10.41 12.36 3.48
C ALA A 109 11.85 12.81 3.37
N LYS A 110 12.08 13.85 2.58
CA LYS A 110 13.41 14.44 2.41
C LYS A 110 13.32 15.96 2.49
N LYS A 111 14.40 16.58 2.95
CA LYS A 111 14.50 18.02 3.11
C LYS A 111 14.51 18.73 1.76
N ILE A 112 13.73 19.81 1.64
CA ILE A 112 13.83 20.76 0.53
C ILE A 112 14.60 22.00 1.01
N ASN A 113 14.15 22.56 2.14
CA ASN A 113 14.81 23.70 2.80
C ASN A 113 14.49 23.64 4.30
N ASP A 114 14.83 24.70 5.04
CA ASP A 114 14.65 24.72 6.50
C ASP A 114 13.18 24.72 6.95
N HIS A 115 12.24 24.95 6.03
CA HIS A 115 10.82 25.12 6.34
C HIS A 115 9.91 24.15 5.61
N THR A 116 10.42 23.40 4.62
CA THR A 116 9.63 22.50 3.81
C THR A 116 10.37 21.20 3.53
N CYS A 117 9.59 20.13 3.33
CA CYS A 117 10.12 18.84 2.91
C CYS A 117 9.21 18.22 1.84
N GLU A 118 9.74 17.20 1.15
CA GLU A 118 9.01 16.44 0.16
C GLU A 118 8.64 15.08 0.73
N TYR A 119 7.35 14.77 0.72
CA TYR A 119 6.82 13.46 1.07
C TYR A 119 6.61 12.65 -0.22
N SER A 120 7.05 11.40 -0.20
CA SER A 120 6.91 10.49 -1.33
C SER A 120 6.17 9.23 -0.91
N ASN A 121 5.19 8.83 -1.70
CA ASN A 121 4.39 7.63 -1.49
C ASN A 121 4.56 6.74 -2.72
N HIS A 122 5.23 5.61 -2.54
CA HIS A 122 5.54 4.67 -3.61
C HIS A 122 4.87 3.33 -3.36
N ILE A 123 4.10 2.87 -4.34
CA ILE A 123 3.37 1.61 -4.26
C ILE A 123 3.75 0.74 -5.44
N HIS A 124 4.12 -0.52 -5.13
CA HIS A 124 4.46 -1.53 -6.12
C HIS A 124 3.57 -2.75 -5.88
N ALA A 125 2.62 -2.97 -6.77
CA ALA A 125 1.75 -4.14 -6.72
C ALA A 125 2.29 -5.24 -7.63
N ARG A 126 2.35 -6.47 -7.11
CA ARG A 126 2.90 -7.63 -7.80
C ARG A 126 1.93 -8.81 -7.73
N ALA A 127 1.92 -9.60 -8.81
CA ALA A 127 1.12 -10.81 -8.86
C ALA A 127 1.71 -11.90 -7.95
N THR A 128 0.83 -12.57 -7.21
CA THR A 128 1.14 -13.80 -6.49
C THR A 128 0.85 -15.01 -7.39
N ASP A 129 1.31 -16.18 -6.99
CA ASP A 129 0.94 -17.42 -7.69
C ASP A 129 -0.58 -17.61 -7.69
N GLU A 130 -1.25 -17.29 -6.59
CA GLU A 130 -2.71 -17.35 -6.49
C GLU A 130 -3.39 -16.41 -7.47
N PHE A 131 -2.86 -15.20 -7.64
CA PHE A 131 -3.40 -14.24 -8.60
C PHE A 131 -3.26 -14.74 -10.03
N LEU A 132 -2.09 -15.30 -10.38
CA LEU A 132 -1.86 -15.84 -11.72
C LEU A 132 -2.82 -16.99 -12.04
N ALA A 133 -3.04 -17.89 -11.08
CA ALA A 133 -4.01 -18.97 -11.24
C ALA A 133 -5.44 -18.44 -11.36
N PHE A 134 -5.77 -17.42 -10.59
CA PHE A 134 -7.09 -16.80 -10.61
C PHE A 134 -7.41 -16.16 -11.97
N ILE A 135 -6.49 -15.40 -12.56
CA ILE A 135 -6.73 -14.77 -13.86
C ILE A 135 -6.78 -15.82 -14.98
N GLU A 136 -5.95 -16.86 -14.92
CA GLU A 136 -6.00 -17.96 -15.87
C GLU A 136 -7.36 -18.63 -15.84
N LYS A 137 -7.87 -18.97 -14.67
CA LYS A 137 -9.20 -19.57 -14.49
C LYS A 137 -10.31 -18.72 -15.07
N ASN A 138 -10.16 -17.38 -15.03
CA ASN A 138 -11.15 -16.43 -15.51
C ASN A 138 -10.90 -15.98 -16.94
N GLY A 139 -9.95 -16.59 -17.66
CA GLY A 139 -9.68 -16.28 -19.05
C GLY A 139 -9.05 -14.91 -19.28
N VAL A 140 -8.35 -14.36 -18.27
CA VAL A 140 -7.67 -13.07 -18.34
C VAL A 140 -6.17 -13.32 -18.45
N THR A 141 -5.52 -12.66 -19.40
CA THR A 141 -4.06 -12.72 -19.51
C THR A 141 -3.40 -11.76 -18.52
N PHE A 142 -2.12 -12.01 -18.22
CA PHE A 142 -1.36 -11.11 -17.36
C PHE A 142 -1.29 -9.69 -17.93
N GLU A 143 -1.12 -9.58 -19.25
CA GLU A 143 -1.11 -8.27 -19.93
C GLU A 143 -2.44 -7.53 -19.76
N GLN A 144 -3.56 -8.25 -19.86
CA GLN A 144 -4.88 -7.64 -19.63
C GLN A 144 -5.04 -7.19 -18.19
N ALA A 145 -4.56 -7.98 -17.23
CA ALA A 145 -4.62 -7.62 -15.82
C ALA A 145 -3.79 -6.37 -15.49
N ARG A 146 -2.62 -6.24 -16.10
CA ARG A 146 -1.78 -5.05 -15.96
C ARG A 146 -2.44 -3.81 -16.55
N ALA A 147 -3.05 -3.93 -17.70
CA ALA A 147 -3.69 -2.81 -18.39
C ALA A 147 -4.93 -2.28 -17.67
N ALA A 148 -5.56 -3.10 -16.83
CA ALA A 148 -6.76 -2.72 -16.08
C ALA A 148 -6.47 -1.92 -14.80
N ARG A 149 -5.19 -1.66 -14.50
CA ARG A 149 -4.81 -0.98 -13.26
C ARG A 149 -4.33 0.45 -13.46
#